data_cbe0ce18e926dbec857ca2abed8e9e84
#
_entry.id   cbe0ce18e926dbec857ca2abed8e9e84
#
_cell.length_a   1.000
_cell.length_b   1.000
_cell.length_c   1.000
_cell.angle_alpha   90.00
_cell.angle_beta   90.00
_cell.angle_gamma   90.00
#
_symmetry.space_group_name_H-M   'P 1'
#
loop_
_entity.id
_entity.type
_entity.pdbx_description
1 polymer ?
#
loop_
_entity_poly.entity_id
_entity_poly.type
_entity_poly.pdbx_seq_one_letter_code
_entity_poly.pdbx_strand_id
1 'polypeptide(L)'
;MTHIQPRPCQLTSPMPSGRYKPFVPHKLPDRTWPDKTLGDAPRWLSTDLRDGNQALVDPMTPARKMRMFELLVGMGYKEIEIGFPSASQTDFDFVRQVIESGIVPDDVTISVLTQAREDLIECTMQSLVGAHRATIHMYNAVAELFRRVVFNIDEKQCICLLYTSDAADDTPCV
;
A
#
# COMPACT_ATOMS: atom_id res chain seq x y z
N MET A 1 -16.72 29.78 6.78
CA MET A 1 -17.24 28.48 6.30
C MET A 1 -16.42 28.11 5.08
N THR A 2 -15.44 27.25 5.26
CA THR A 2 -14.63 26.71 4.16
C THR A 2 -15.51 25.77 3.36
N HIS A 3 -15.80 26.13 2.12
CA HIS A 3 -16.44 25.23 1.15
C HIS A 3 -15.49 24.04 0.93
N ILE A 4 -15.73 22.94 1.63
CA ILE A 4 -15.09 21.66 1.31
C ILE A 4 -15.69 21.23 -0.03
N GLN A 5 -14.89 21.35 -1.09
CA GLN A 5 -15.30 20.78 -2.38
C GLN A 5 -15.43 19.26 -2.22
N PRO A 6 -16.51 18.64 -2.74
CA PRO A 6 -16.63 17.20 -2.69
C PRO A 6 -15.45 16.57 -3.46
N ARG A 7 -14.84 15.57 -2.86
CA ARG A 7 -13.74 14.83 -3.49
C ARG A 7 -14.23 14.17 -4.77
N PRO A 8 -13.39 14.06 -5.80
CA PRO A 8 -13.79 13.41 -7.04
C PRO A 8 -14.17 11.94 -6.77
N CYS A 9 -15.28 11.52 -7.31
CA CYS A 9 -15.69 10.12 -7.27
C CYS A 9 -14.95 9.36 -8.37
N GLN A 10 -14.45 8.18 -8.04
CA GLN A 10 -13.77 7.34 -9.01
C GLN A 10 -14.75 6.83 -10.07
N LEU A 11 -14.36 6.90 -11.35
CA LEU A 11 -15.17 6.40 -12.44
C LEU A 11 -15.32 4.86 -12.34
N THR A 12 -16.48 4.35 -12.68
CA THR A 12 -16.69 2.92 -12.87
C THR A 12 -15.82 2.41 -14.00
N SER A 13 -15.23 1.22 -13.83
CA SER A 13 -14.39 0.61 -14.87
C SER A 13 -15.17 0.50 -16.18
N PRO A 14 -14.62 0.94 -17.34
CA PRO A 14 -15.26 0.78 -18.65
C PRO A 14 -15.20 -0.66 -19.15
N MET A 15 -14.59 -1.58 -18.40
CA MET A 15 -14.46 -2.98 -18.77
C MET A 15 -15.87 -3.63 -18.88
N PRO A 16 -16.20 -4.24 -20.02
CA PRO A 16 -17.51 -4.85 -20.23
C PRO A 16 -17.59 -6.23 -19.55
N SER A 17 -17.50 -6.25 -18.22
CA SER A 17 -17.47 -7.46 -17.40
C SER A 17 -18.66 -8.38 -17.62
N GLY A 18 -19.84 -7.84 -17.98
CA GLY A 18 -21.03 -8.63 -18.31
C GLY A 18 -20.92 -9.50 -19.55
N ARG A 19 -19.88 -9.34 -20.39
CA ARG A 19 -19.60 -10.21 -21.52
C ARG A 19 -18.94 -11.55 -21.12
N TYR A 20 -18.38 -11.61 -19.93
CA TYR A 20 -17.66 -12.78 -19.42
C TYR A 20 -18.58 -13.58 -18.49
N LYS A 21 -18.76 -14.85 -18.78
CA LYS A 21 -19.49 -15.76 -17.89
C LYS A 21 -18.52 -16.40 -16.90
N PRO A 22 -18.91 -16.55 -15.63
CA PRO A 22 -18.10 -17.30 -14.67
C PRO A 22 -17.84 -18.72 -15.17
N PHE A 23 -16.62 -19.21 -14.95
CA PHE A 23 -16.29 -20.60 -15.19
C PHE A 23 -17.11 -21.49 -14.25
N VAL A 24 -17.73 -22.54 -14.80
CA VAL A 24 -18.44 -23.54 -13.98
C VAL A 24 -17.42 -24.54 -13.43
N PRO A 25 -17.13 -24.53 -12.12
CA PRO A 25 -16.15 -25.44 -11.56
C PRO A 25 -16.63 -26.90 -11.63
N HIS A 26 -15.70 -27.82 -11.89
CA HIS A 26 -15.97 -29.25 -11.79
C HIS A 26 -16.26 -29.62 -10.34
N LYS A 27 -17.38 -30.30 -10.12
CA LYS A 27 -17.71 -30.86 -8.81
C LYS A 27 -16.91 -32.14 -8.61
N LEU A 28 -15.99 -32.13 -7.69
CA LEU A 28 -15.25 -33.32 -7.24
C LEU A 28 -15.82 -33.72 -5.88
N PRO A 29 -16.45 -34.94 -5.77
CA PRO A 29 -17.17 -35.35 -4.56
C PRO A 29 -16.26 -35.55 -3.35
N ASP A 30 -14.98 -35.76 -3.56
CA ASP A 30 -13.94 -36.00 -2.57
C ASP A 30 -13.06 -34.75 -2.31
N ARG A 31 -13.46 -33.57 -2.84
CA ARG A 31 -12.72 -32.32 -2.64
C ARG A 31 -12.80 -31.89 -1.18
N THR A 32 -11.64 -31.77 -0.54
CA THR A 32 -11.54 -31.29 0.86
C THR A 32 -11.32 -29.77 0.94
N TRP A 33 -10.93 -29.15 -0.16
CA TRP A 33 -10.74 -27.70 -0.35
C TRP A 33 -10.57 -27.39 -1.86
N PRO A 34 -10.71 -26.15 -2.32
CA PRO A 34 -11.58 -25.10 -1.84
C PRO A 34 -13.00 -25.30 -2.38
N ASP A 35 -13.98 -25.17 -1.51
CA ASP A 35 -15.40 -25.23 -1.91
C ASP A 35 -15.93 -23.89 -2.39
N LYS A 36 -15.18 -22.83 -2.17
CA LYS A 36 -15.58 -21.45 -2.54
C LYS A 36 -15.03 -21.09 -3.92
N THR A 37 -15.87 -20.47 -4.72
CA THR A 37 -15.47 -19.85 -5.99
C THR A 37 -15.34 -18.34 -5.80
N LEU A 38 -14.35 -17.73 -6.47
CA LEU A 38 -14.23 -16.28 -6.54
C LEU A 38 -15.32 -15.75 -7.48
N GLY A 39 -16.33 -15.08 -6.92
CA GLY A 39 -17.42 -14.48 -7.68
C GLY A 39 -17.18 -13.02 -8.02
N ASP A 40 -16.32 -12.36 -7.27
CA ASP A 40 -16.05 -10.93 -7.41
C ASP A 40 -14.61 -10.70 -7.92
N ALA A 41 -14.43 -9.57 -8.61
CA ALA A 41 -13.10 -9.16 -9.05
C ALA A 41 -12.20 -8.89 -7.85
N PRO A 42 -10.90 -9.28 -7.90
CA PRO A 42 -9.96 -8.95 -6.84
C PRO A 42 -9.77 -7.43 -6.76
N ARG A 43 -9.50 -6.95 -5.55
CA ARG A 43 -9.10 -5.57 -5.34
C ARG A 43 -7.63 -5.43 -5.73
N TRP A 44 -7.36 -4.59 -6.72
CA TRP A 44 -6.01 -4.39 -7.23
C TRP A 44 -5.30 -3.29 -6.46
N LEU A 45 -4.07 -3.58 -6.02
CA LEU A 45 -3.10 -2.61 -5.52
C LEU A 45 -2.12 -2.25 -6.64
N SER A 46 -2.00 -0.97 -6.98
CA SER A 46 -0.93 -0.48 -7.85
C SER A 46 0.30 -0.15 -7.02
N THR A 47 1.46 -0.67 -7.40
CA THR A 47 2.77 -0.35 -6.82
C THR A 47 3.66 0.47 -7.77
N ASP A 48 3.09 0.96 -8.86
CA ASP A 48 3.83 1.67 -9.91
C ASP A 48 4.56 2.92 -9.39
N LEU A 49 3.93 3.68 -8.49
CA LEU A 49 4.49 4.91 -7.93
C LEU A 49 5.55 4.69 -6.85
N ARG A 50 5.62 3.49 -6.26
CA ARG A 50 6.63 3.13 -5.28
C ARG A 50 7.65 2.18 -5.91
N ASP A 51 7.33 0.91 -6.09
CA ASP A 51 8.24 -0.13 -6.55
C ASP A 51 8.61 0.07 -8.02
N GLY A 52 7.63 0.34 -8.86
CA GLY A 52 7.84 0.66 -10.26
C GLY A 52 8.72 1.89 -10.45
N ASN A 53 8.45 2.98 -9.73
CA ASN A 53 9.26 4.19 -9.78
C ASN A 53 10.69 3.96 -9.25
N GLN A 54 10.83 3.15 -8.20
CA GLN A 54 12.13 2.82 -7.61
C GLN A 54 13.02 2.00 -8.57
N ALA A 55 12.42 1.22 -9.47
CA ALA A 55 13.13 0.44 -10.47
C ALA A 55 13.62 1.26 -11.67
N LEU A 56 13.19 2.50 -11.83
CA LEU A 56 13.62 3.37 -12.93
C LEU A 56 15.05 3.88 -12.70
N VAL A 57 15.83 3.91 -13.79
CA VAL A 57 17.18 4.54 -13.78
C VAL A 57 17.08 6.03 -13.47
N ASP A 58 16.04 6.69 -14.00
CA ASP A 58 15.69 8.08 -13.72
C ASP A 58 14.28 8.12 -13.11
N PRO A 59 14.16 8.18 -11.78
CA PRO A 59 12.87 8.18 -11.11
C PRO A 59 11.99 9.36 -11.52
N MET A 60 10.69 9.16 -11.48
CA MET A 60 9.72 10.22 -11.82
C MET A 60 9.83 11.40 -10.87
N THR A 61 9.79 12.60 -11.44
CA THR A 61 9.62 13.83 -10.66
C THR A 61 8.24 13.85 -9.96
N PRO A 62 8.07 14.62 -8.87
CA PRO A 62 6.77 14.73 -8.18
C PRO A 62 5.62 15.09 -9.14
N ALA A 63 5.86 15.95 -10.12
CA ALA A 63 4.84 16.31 -11.13
C ALA A 63 4.45 15.12 -12.03
N ARG A 64 5.39 14.27 -12.42
CA ARG A 64 5.11 13.04 -13.17
C ARG A 64 4.40 12.01 -12.31
N LYS A 65 4.82 11.84 -11.05
CA LYS A 65 4.15 10.97 -10.08
C LYS A 65 2.68 11.38 -9.87
N MET A 66 2.40 12.69 -9.77
CA MET A 66 1.05 13.21 -9.64
C MET A 66 0.16 12.85 -10.84
N ARG A 67 0.66 13.07 -12.07
CA ARG A 67 -0.05 12.67 -13.30
C ARG A 67 -0.28 11.16 -13.37
N MET A 68 0.68 10.35 -12.93
CA MET A 68 0.53 8.91 -12.87
C MET A 68 -0.51 8.50 -11.82
N PHE A 69 -0.55 9.17 -10.67
CA PHE A 69 -1.58 8.95 -9.66
C PHE A 69 -2.99 9.19 -10.22
N GLU A 70 -3.19 10.33 -10.90
CA GLU A 70 -4.47 10.66 -11.54
C GLU A 70 -4.86 9.62 -12.59
N LEU A 71 -3.90 9.11 -13.38
CA LEU A 71 -4.11 8.05 -14.35
C LEU A 71 -4.57 6.75 -13.67
N LEU A 72 -3.89 6.32 -12.61
CA LEU A 72 -4.24 5.11 -11.85
C LEU A 72 -5.65 5.21 -11.24
N VAL A 73 -5.99 6.37 -10.69
CA VAL A 73 -7.36 6.66 -10.23
C VAL A 73 -8.36 6.55 -11.37
N GLY A 74 -8.06 7.14 -12.53
CA GLY A 74 -8.90 7.08 -13.74
C GLY A 74 -9.05 5.66 -14.30
N MET A 75 -8.03 4.80 -14.16
CA MET A 75 -8.07 3.38 -14.53
C MET A 75 -8.93 2.53 -13.58
N GLY A 76 -9.28 3.03 -12.41
CA GLY A 76 -10.14 2.33 -11.47
C GLY A 76 -9.42 1.62 -10.32
N TYR A 77 -8.13 1.86 -10.08
CA TYR A 77 -7.44 1.31 -8.93
C TYR A 77 -8.03 1.85 -7.63
N LYS A 78 -8.25 0.94 -6.67
CA LYS A 78 -8.81 1.25 -5.35
C LYS A 78 -7.76 1.30 -4.25
N GLU A 79 -6.59 0.77 -4.52
CA GLU A 79 -5.42 0.83 -3.64
C GLU A 79 -4.21 1.24 -4.48
N ILE A 80 -3.49 2.26 -4.01
CA ILE A 80 -2.34 2.81 -4.74
C ILE A 80 -1.21 3.06 -3.73
N GLU A 81 -0.10 2.36 -3.91
CA GLU A 81 1.11 2.56 -3.10
C GLU A 81 1.93 3.70 -3.71
N ILE A 82 1.98 4.82 -3.00
CA ILE A 82 2.44 6.11 -3.54
C ILE A 82 3.89 6.44 -3.25
N GLY A 83 4.52 5.79 -2.27
CA GLY A 83 5.90 6.06 -1.95
C GLY A 83 6.41 5.38 -0.69
N PHE A 84 7.65 5.75 -0.32
CA PHE A 84 8.33 5.34 0.90
C PHE A 84 8.78 6.60 1.67
N PRO A 85 7.89 7.25 2.42
CA PRO A 85 8.11 8.59 2.98
C PRO A 85 9.30 8.67 3.93
N SER A 86 9.64 7.60 4.62
CA SER A 86 10.82 7.57 5.50
C SER A 86 12.14 7.31 4.77
N ALA A 87 12.12 7.01 3.47
CA ALA A 87 13.34 6.79 2.68
C ALA A 87 13.96 8.11 2.18
N SER A 88 13.15 9.13 1.89
CA SER A 88 13.64 10.41 1.39
C SER A 88 12.64 11.54 1.64
N GLN A 89 13.17 12.77 1.76
CA GLN A 89 12.34 13.97 1.87
C GLN A 89 11.42 14.13 0.65
N THR A 90 11.91 13.81 -0.55
CA THR A 90 11.12 13.88 -1.79
C THR A 90 9.88 12.98 -1.74
N ASP A 91 10.02 11.77 -1.21
CA ASP A 91 8.87 10.86 -1.07
C ASP A 91 7.93 11.32 0.05
N PHE A 92 8.46 11.83 1.15
CA PHE A 92 7.66 12.43 2.22
C PHE A 92 6.81 13.60 1.68
N ASP A 93 7.44 14.54 1.00
CA ASP A 93 6.77 15.72 0.43
C ASP A 93 5.73 15.33 -0.62
N PHE A 94 6.02 14.29 -1.42
CA PHE A 94 5.05 13.79 -2.40
C PHE A 94 3.81 13.19 -1.74
N VAL A 95 3.98 12.40 -0.67
CA VAL A 95 2.84 11.87 0.10
C VAL A 95 2.00 13.02 0.67
N ARG A 96 2.64 14.03 1.25
CA ARG A 96 1.96 15.24 1.73
C ARG A 96 1.21 15.95 0.60
N GLN A 97 1.86 16.15 -0.54
CA GLN A 97 1.26 16.79 -1.70
C GLN A 97 0.00 16.06 -2.18
N VAL A 98 0.02 14.73 -2.26
CA VAL A 98 -1.15 13.92 -2.65
C VAL A 98 -2.31 14.14 -1.67
N ILE A 99 -2.04 14.12 -0.36
CA ILE A 99 -3.08 14.27 0.65
C ILE A 99 -3.65 15.70 0.66
N GLU A 100 -2.78 16.70 0.62
CA GLU A 100 -3.16 18.11 0.72
C GLU A 100 -3.86 18.63 -0.54
N SER A 101 -3.58 18.05 -1.70
CA SER A 101 -4.24 18.41 -2.96
C SER A 101 -5.71 18.01 -3.02
N GLY A 102 -6.16 17.08 -2.17
CA GLY A 102 -7.54 16.60 -2.14
C GLY A 102 -7.95 15.79 -3.37
N ILE A 103 -6.99 15.32 -4.18
CA ILE A 103 -7.27 14.53 -5.40
C ILE A 103 -7.60 13.07 -5.12
N VAL A 104 -7.37 12.59 -3.89
CA VAL A 104 -7.65 11.19 -3.52
C VAL A 104 -9.15 10.99 -3.39
N PRO A 105 -9.80 10.16 -4.21
CA PRO A 105 -11.22 9.85 -4.07
C PRO A 105 -11.53 9.15 -2.74
N ASP A 106 -12.76 9.30 -2.24
CA ASP A 106 -13.18 8.71 -0.96
C ASP A 106 -13.14 7.17 -0.94
N ASP A 107 -13.20 6.54 -2.11
CA ASP A 107 -13.17 5.08 -2.28
C ASP A 107 -11.78 4.53 -2.64
N VAL A 108 -10.75 5.39 -2.67
CA VAL A 108 -9.35 5.02 -2.89
C VAL A 108 -8.58 5.07 -1.57
N THR A 109 -7.83 4.01 -1.30
CA THR A 109 -6.90 3.91 -0.18
C THR A 109 -5.47 4.16 -0.70
N ILE A 110 -4.79 5.14 -0.15
CA ILE A 110 -3.35 5.29 -0.41
C ILE A 110 -2.56 4.34 0.49
N SER A 111 -1.48 3.78 -0.04
CA SER A 111 -0.55 2.93 0.71
C SER A 111 0.85 3.54 0.67
N VAL A 112 1.59 3.36 1.74
CA VAL A 112 2.99 3.77 1.85
C VAL A 112 3.81 2.67 2.50
N LEU A 113 5.07 2.54 2.07
CA LEU A 113 5.99 1.54 2.60
C LEU A 113 6.76 2.10 3.80
N THR A 114 7.05 1.23 4.77
CA THR A 114 8.03 1.48 5.83
C THR A 114 8.71 0.21 6.28
N GLN A 115 9.90 0.32 6.84
CA GLN A 115 10.54 -0.78 7.57
C GLN A 115 9.99 -0.82 8.99
N ALA A 116 10.08 -2.00 9.64
CA ALA A 116 9.69 -2.23 11.02
C ALA A 116 10.74 -1.62 12.00
N ARG A 117 10.79 -0.29 12.03
CA ARG A 117 11.63 0.52 12.92
C ARG A 117 10.83 1.73 13.40
N GLU A 118 10.88 2.00 14.68
CA GLU A 118 10.08 3.03 15.35
C GLU A 118 10.24 4.41 14.70
N ASP A 119 11.48 4.85 14.50
CA ASP A 119 11.81 6.14 13.89
C ASP A 119 11.25 6.29 12.45
N LEU A 120 11.28 5.21 11.66
CA LEU A 120 10.76 5.22 10.30
C LEU A 120 9.23 5.13 10.27
N ILE A 121 8.64 4.40 11.21
CA ILE A 121 7.19 4.32 11.37
C ILE A 121 6.63 5.68 11.77
N GLU A 122 7.26 6.34 12.74
CA GLU A 122 6.85 7.68 13.18
C GLU A 122 6.88 8.69 12.01
N CYS A 123 7.99 8.74 11.27
CA CYS A 123 8.10 9.56 10.07
C CYS A 123 6.99 9.25 9.05
N THR A 124 6.71 7.96 8.84
CA THR A 124 5.65 7.51 7.94
C THR A 124 4.27 7.96 8.41
N MET A 125 3.98 7.82 9.71
CA MET A 125 2.73 8.28 10.31
C MET A 125 2.54 9.78 10.15
N GLN A 126 3.61 10.56 10.36
CA GLN A 126 3.58 12.02 10.17
C GLN A 126 3.26 12.39 8.72
N SER A 127 3.77 11.63 7.74
CA SER A 127 3.47 11.87 6.33
C SER A 127 1.99 11.63 5.98
N LEU A 128 1.29 10.77 6.73
CA LEU A 128 -0.10 10.39 6.48
C LEU A 128 -1.13 11.25 7.20
N VAL A 129 -0.72 12.21 8.03
CA VAL A 129 -1.65 13.07 8.75
C VAL A 129 -2.64 13.75 7.79
N GLY A 130 -3.94 13.59 8.05
CA GLY A 130 -5.02 14.13 7.23
C GLY A 130 -5.46 13.24 6.07
N ALA A 131 -4.85 12.06 5.88
CA ALA A 131 -5.34 11.08 4.91
C ALA A 131 -6.71 10.52 5.33
N HIS A 132 -7.65 10.41 4.38
CA HIS A 132 -8.97 9.85 4.65
C HIS A 132 -8.91 8.32 4.86
N ARG A 133 -8.15 7.63 4.00
CA ARG A 133 -7.88 6.20 4.06
C ARG A 133 -6.43 5.94 3.70
N ALA A 134 -5.71 5.31 4.61
CA ALA A 134 -4.32 4.96 4.38
C ALA A 134 -4.01 3.55 4.89
N THR A 135 -3.09 2.88 4.22
CA THR A 135 -2.50 1.61 4.64
C THR A 135 -1.01 1.81 4.80
N ILE A 136 -0.46 1.36 5.91
CA ILE A 136 0.99 1.26 6.10
C ILE A 136 1.41 -0.16 5.75
N HIS A 137 2.19 -0.27 4.68
CA HIS A 137 2.83 -1.51 4.28
C HIS A 137 4.15 -1.65 5.00
N MET A 138 4.16 -2.43 6.06
CA MET A 138 5.36 -2.65 6.87
C MET A 138 6.04 -3.96 6.50
N TYR A 139 7.37 -3.97 6.45
CA TYR A 139 8.14 -5.17 6.19
C TYR A 139 9.39 -5.28 7.07
N ASN A 140 9.85 -6.51 7.24
CA ASN A 140 11.15 -6.82 7.81
C ASN A 140 11.80 -7.98 7.04
N ALA A 141 13.11 -7.90 6.80
CA ALA A 141 13.84 -8.96 6.13
C ALA A 141 14.10 -10.13 7.10
N VAL A 142 13.57 -11.32 6.77
CA VAL A 142 13.60 -12.51 7.64
C VAL A 142 14.65 -13.55 7.25
N ALA A 143 15.31 -13.41 6.10
CA ALA A 143 16.33 -14.36 5.64
C ALA A 143 17.49 -14.46 6.64
N GLU A 144 17.99 -15.66 6.88
CA GLU A 144 19.09 -15.92 7.85
C GLU A 144 20.31 -15.04 7.59
N LEU A 145 20.68 -14.87 6.33
CA LEU A 145 21.81 -14.03 5.95
C LEU A 145 21.62 -12.58 6.43
N PHE A 146 20.45 -12.01 6.21
CA PHE A 146 20.14 -10.63 6.63
C PHE A 146 20.10 -10.51 8.15
N ARG A 147 19.46 -11.46 8.83
CA ARG A 147 19.42 -11.47 10.29
C ARG A 147 20.82 -11.48 10.91
N ARG A 148 21.72 -12.38 10.42
CA ARG A 148 23.07 -12.52 10.93
C ARG A 148 24.01 -11.39 10.56
N VAL A 149 24.01 -10.96 9.28
CA VAL A 149 25.05 -10.08 8.74
C VAL A 149 24.65 -8.60 8.82
N VAL A 150 23.37 -8.31 8.58
CA VAL A 150 22.88 -6.91 8.52
C VAL A 150 22.37 -6.46 9.89
N PHE A 151 21.53 -7.27 10.53
CA PHE A 151 20.86 -6.88 11.76
C PHE A 151 21.55 -7.40 13.03
N ASN A 152 22.37 -8.44 12.92
CA ASN A 152 23.00 -9.14 14.04
C ASN A 152 21.98 -9.57 15.11
N ILE A 153 20.86 -10.15 14.66
CA ILE A 153 19.76 -10.63 15.50
C ILE A 153 19.45 -12.10 15.22
N ASP A 154 18.91 -12.77 16.22
CA ASP A 154 18.40 -14.12 16.08
C ASP A 154 16.94 -14.14 15.53
N GLU A 155 16.36 -15.33 15.40
CA GLU A 155 15.01 -15.51 14.88
C GLU A 155 13.94 -14.92 15.81
N LYS A 156 14.11 -15.10 17.14
CA LYS A 156 13.15 -14.56 18.12
C LYS A 156 13.17 -13.04 18.13
N GLN A 157 14.35 -12.45 18.08
CA GLN A 157 14.51 -11.00 17.99
C GLN A 157 13.92 -10.44 16.69
N CYS A 158 14.05 -11.18 15.57
CA CYS A 158 13.47 -10.79 14.31
C CYS A 158 11.92 -10.78 14.35
N ILE A 159 11.32 -11.78 15.00
CA ILE A 159 9.88 -11.83 15.24
C ILE A 159 9.45 -10.68 16.15
N CYS A 160 10.22 -10.44 17.20
CA CYS A 160 9.97 -9.38 18.16
C CYS A 160 9.92 -7.99 17.54
N LEU A 161 10.82 -7.69 16.59
CA LEU A 161 10.80 -6.41 15.87
C LEU A 161 9.46 -6.12 15.19
N LEU A 162 8.78 -7.13 14.65
CA LEU A 162 7.45 -6.95 14.06
C LEU A 162 6.38 -6.71 15.12
N TYR A 163 6.43 -7.42 16.23
CA TYR A 163 5.46 -7.26 17.33
C TYR A 163 5.59 -5.91 18.04
N THR A 164 6.80 -5.43 18.28
CA THR A 164 7.02 -4.12 18.93
C THR A 164 6.75 -2.94 18.00
N SER A 165 6.77 -3.17 16.70
CA SER A 165 6.43 -2.16 15.69
C SER A 165 4.92 -2.06 15.44
N ASP A 166 4.15 -3.07 15.83
CA ASP A 166 2.69 -3.04 15.83
C ASP A 166 2.23 -2.40 17.15
N ALA A 167 1.88 -1.15 17.12
CA ALA A 167 1.58 -0.29 18.27
C ALA A 167 0.41 -0.76 19.19
N ALA A 168 -0.01 -2.01 19.06
CA ALA A 168 -1.09 -2.61 19.85
C ALA A 168 -0.63 -3.41 21.08
N ASP A 169 0.66 -3.74 21.23
CA ASP A 169 1.15 -4.54 22.36
C ASP A 169 2.42 -3.97 23.00
N ASP A 170 2.26 -3.30 24.13
CA ASP A 170 3.30 -2.81 25.06
C ASP A 170 4.07 -3.96 25.78
N THR A 171 4.20 -5.12 25.20
CA THR A 171 4.97 -6.22 25.82
C THR A 171 6.44 -6.16 25.35
N PRO A 172 7.37 -5.74 26.21
CA PRO A 172 8.79 -5.78 25.86
C PRO A 172 9.23 -7.22 25.59
N CYS A 173 9.93 -7.42 24.49
CA CYS A 173 10.60 -8.69 24.21
C CYS A 173 11.74 -8.90 25.20
N VAL A 174 11.55 -9.78 26.18
CA VAL A 174 12.55 -10.21 27.16
C VAL A 174 13.36 -11.40 26.63
#